data_25332ccedb94414a9f8eb33a0904548f
#
_entry.id   25332ccedb94414a9f8eb33a0904548f
#
_cell.length_a   1.000
_cell.length_b   1.000
_cell.length_c   1.000
_cell.angle_alpha   90.00
_cell.angle_beta   90.00
_cell.angle_gamma   90.00
#
_symmetry.space_group_name_H-M   'P 1'
#
loop_
_entity.id
_entity.type
_entity.pdbx_description
1 polymer ?
#
loop_
_entity_poly.entity_id
_entity_poly.type
_entity_poly.pdbx_seq_one_letter_code
_entity_poly.pdbx_strand_id
1 'polypeptide(L)'
;MGADFANAAPCATLLGTLLMESPKSDTTSKIVRGLCEMDLVNEWPYGTAEEKKGAALLLKEARKLSLETLDREFHHLFVGPNDLEAPPWGSVYLDSEAVVFGDSCMSLVRWMKENGIASQEGPSREPADQIGRMFML
;
A
#
# COMPACT_ATOMS: atom_id res chain seq x y z
N MET A 1 -20.93 -16.92 -9.08
CA MET A 1 -19.82 -16.39 -8.30
C MET A 1 -19.90 -14.87 -8.36
N GLY A 2 -20.62 -14.24 -7.47
CA GLY A 2 -20.53 -12.80 -7.27
C GLY A 2 -19.30 -12.55 -6.41
N ALA A 3 -18.22 -11.99 -6.99
CA ALA A 3 -17.18 -11.42 -6.15
C ALA A 3 -17.85 -10.35 -5.29
N ASP A 4 -17.74 -10.46 -3.98
CA ASP A 4 -18.28 -9.46 -3.07
C ASP A 4 -17.42 -8.21 -3.15
N PHE A 5 -17.71 -7.35 -4.12
CA PHE A 5 -17.02 -6.08 -4.31
C PHE A 5 -17.36 -5.05 -3.22
N ALA A 6 -18.34 -5.33 -2.35
CA ALA A 6 -18.73 -4.39 -1.30
C ALA A 6 -17.58 -4.07 -0.34
N ASN A 7 -16.71 -5.05 -0.08
CA ASN A 7 -15.55 -4.89 0.78
C ASN A 7 -14.25 -4.51 0.04
N ALA A 8 -14.26 -4.53 -1.31
CA ALA A 8 -13.03 -4.31 -2.08
C ALA A 8 -12.46 -2.91 -1.88
N ALA A 9 -13.27 -1.88 -2.05
CA ALA A 9 -12.82 -0.50 -1.92
C ALA A 9 -12.33 -0.15 -0.50
N PRO A 10 -13.04 -0.50 0.59
CA PRO A 10 -12.54 -0.29 1.95
C PRO A 10 -11.20 -1.01 2.21
N CYS A 11 -11.08 -2.27 1.82
CA CYS A 11 -9.84 -3.03 2.00
C CYS A 11 -8.69 -2.46 1.17
N ALA A 12 -8.95 -2.10 -0.08
CA ALA A 12 -7.95 -1.49 -0.95
C ALA A 12 -7.48 -0.13 -0.41
N THR A 13 -8.40 0.71 0.06
CA THR A 13 -8.04 1.99 0.70
C THR A 13 -7.18 1.80 1.93
N LEU A 14 -7.53 0.83 2.78
CA LEU A 14 -6.75 0.50 3.98
C LEU A 14 -5.34 0.05 3.62
N LEU A 15 -5.21 -0.92 2.71
CA LEU A 15 -3.91 -1.43 2.25
C LEU A 15 -3.10 -0.35 1.53
N GLY A 16 -3.74 0.46 0.69
CA GLY A 16 -3.11 1.58 0.01
C GLY A 16 -2.53 2.60 0.99
N THR A 17 -3.26 2.94 2.03
CA THR A 17 -2.79 3.86 3.08
C THR A 17 -1.56 3.29 3.80
N LEU A 18 -1.57 2.00 4.16
CA LEU A 18 -0.42 1.35 4.80
C LEU A 18 0.85 1.34 3.94
N LEU A 19 0.69 1.32 2.61
CA LEU A 19 1.81 1.32 1.66
C LEU A 19 2.29 2.73 1.29
N MET A 20 1.51 3.77 1.57
CA MET A 20 1.83 5.16 1.22
C MET A 20 2.26 6.01 2.38
N GLU A 21 1.71 5.77 3.56
CA GLU A 21 1.87 6.66 4.70
C GLU A 21 2.68 6.02 5.81
N SER A 22 3.55 6.82 6.43
CA SER A 22 4.30 6.42 7.62
C SER A 22 3.38 5.85 8.70
N PRO A 23 3.76 4.73 9.35
CA PRO A 23 3.04 4.20 10.53
C PRO A 23 2.87 5.21 11.66
N LYS A 24 3.66 6.29 11.71
CA LYS A 24 3.56 7.36 12.70
C LYS A 24 2.50 8.41 12.36
N SER A 25 1.97 8.42 11.12
CA SER A 25 0.85 9.32 10.82
C SER A 25 -0.36 9.00 11.69
N ASP A 26 -1.18 10.02 11.98
CA ASP A 26 -2.35 9.86 12.84
C ASP A 26 -3.34 8.81 12.28
N THR A 27 -3.54 8.83 10.96
CA THR A 27 -4.40 7.88 10.26
C THR A 27 -3.83 6.47 10.29
N THR A 28 -2.57 6.30 9.85
CA THR A 28 -1.95 4.98 9.72
C THR A 28 -1.71 4.32 11.06
N SER A 29 -1.36 5.08 12.10
CA SER A 29 -1.19 4.54 13.45
C SER A 29 -2.50 3.95 14.01
N LYS A 30 -3.64 4.55 13.72
CA LYS A 30 -4.97 4.03 14.09
C LYS A 30 -5.30 2.76 13.30
N ILE A 31 -4.99 2.73 12.01
CA ILE A 31 -5.19 1.54 11.16
C ILE A 31 -4.34 0.38 11.69
N VAL A 32 -3.05 0.60 11.95
CA VAL A 32 -2.16 -0.44 12.47
C VAL A 32 -2.68 -1.01 13.80
N ARG A 33 -3.10 -0.15 14.73
CA ARG A 33 -3.70 -0.60 15.99
C ARG A 33 -4.97 -1.42 15.77
N GLY A 34 -5.88 -0.94 14.93
CA GLY A 34 -7.12 -1.64 14.61
C GLY A 34 -6.87 -3.02 13.99
N LEU A 35 -5.92 -3.13 13.06
CA LEU A 35 -5.54 -4.42 12.48
C LEU A 35 -4.92 -5.38 13.50
N CYS A 36 -4.10 -4.87 14.42
CA CYS A 36 -3.50 -5.68 15.48
C CYS A 36 -4.52 -6.20 16.51
N GLU A 37 -5.69 -5.57 16.61
CA GLU A 37 -6.78 -5.93 17.50
C GLU A 37 -7.87 -6.77 16.82
N MET A 38 -7.90 -6.74 15.48
CA MET A 38 -8.89 -7.43 14.66
C MET A 38 -8.72 -8.97 14.74
N ASP A 39 -9.82 -9.69 14.78
CA ASP A 39 -9.84 -11.13 14.45
C ASP A 39 -9.76 -11.31 12.94
N LEU A 40 -8.53 -11.20 12.41
CA LEU A 40 -8.28 -11.21 10.97
C LEU A 40 -8.82 -12.47 10.28
N VAL A 41 -8.80 -13.62 10.97
CA VAL A 41 -9.27 -14.89 10.39
C VAL A 41 -10.76 -14.84 10.10
N ASN A 42 -11.56 -14.25 10.98
CA ASN A 42 -13.01 -14.19 10.87
C ASN A 42 -13.53 -12.90 10.23
N GLU A 43 -12.83 -11.79 10.43
CA GLU A 43 -13.34 -10.47 10.01
C GLU A 43 -12.78 -9.99 8.66
N TRP A 44 -11.57 -10.42 8.25
CA TRP A 44 -11.03 -10.01 6.97
C TRP A 44 -11.71 -10.79 5.83
N PRO A 45 -12.26 -10.10 4.80
CA PRO A 45 -13.14 -10.74 3.81
C PRO A 45 -12.41 -11.56 2.74
N TYR A 46 -11.10 -11.35 2.54
CA TYR A 46 -10.34 -11.92 1.44
C TYR A 46 -9.28 -12.90 1.90
N GLY A 47 -8.86 -13.77 0.98
CA GLY A 47 -7.83 -14.76 1.21
C GLY A 47 -8.36 -16.08 1.82
N THR A 48 -7.52 -17.09 1.74
CA THR A 48 -7.78 -18.40 2.34
C THR A 48 -7.61 -18.35 3.85
N ALA A 49 -8.15 -19.34 4.55
CA ALA A 49 -7.98 -19.46 6.00
C ALA A 49 -6.49 -19.57 6.40
N GLU A 50 -5.66 -20.19 5.58
CA GLU A 50 -4.22 -20.33 5.83
C GLU A 50 -3.49 -19.00 5.69
N GLU A 51 -3.76 -18.23 4.62
CA GLU A 51 -3.23 -16.89 4.42
C GLU A 51 -3.60 -15.94 5.56
N LYS A 52 -4.87 -15.95 5.96
CA LYS A 52 -5.36 -15.14 7.08
C LYS A 52 -4.69 -15.50 8.41
N LYS A 53 -4.48 -16.79 8.68
CA LYS A 53 -3.72 -17.23 9.87
C LYS A 53 -2.27 -16.76 9.83
N GLY A 54 -1.61 -16.85 8.66
CA GLY A 54 -0.26 -16.34 8.46
C GLY A 54 -0.18 -14.84 8.73
N ALA A 55 -1.09 -14.06 8.15
CA ALA A 55 -1.16 -12.61 8.35
C ALA A 55 -1.46 -12.25 9.83
N ALA A 56 -2.35 -12.98 10.50
CA ALA A 56 -2.65 -12.78 11.92
C ALA A 56 -1.43 -13.00 12.81
N LEU A 57 -0.57 -13.97 12.51
CA LEU A 57 0.69 -14.19 13.22
C LEU A 57 1.65 -13.01 13.03
N LEU A 58 1.78 -12.48 11.81
CA LEU A 58 2.61 -11.29 11.54
C LEU A 58 2.09 -10.05 12.28
N LEU A 59 0.79 -9.82 12.31
CA LEU A 59 0.19 -8.72 13.07
C LEU A 59 0.42 -8.87 14.59
N LYS A 60 0.37 -10.09 15.12
CA LYS A 60 0.69 -10.37 16.52
C LYS A 60 2.14 -10.00 16.87
N GLU A 61 3.08 -10.24 15.96
CA GLU A 61 4.46 -9.81 16.14
C GLU A 61 4.59 -8.28 15.98
N ALA A 62 3.94 -7.69 14.97
CA ALA A 62 3.93 -6.24 14.76
C ALA A 62 3.40 -5.46 15.96
N ARG A 63 2.40 -6.01 16.67
CA ARG A 63 1.84 -5.42 17.89
C ARG A 63 2.87 -5.21 19.02
N LYS A 64 3.95 -5.99 19.02
CA LYS A 64 5.03 -5.89 20.01
C LYS A 64 6.02 -4.78 19.70
N LEU A 65 5.98 -4.24 18.46
CA LEU A 65 6.90 -3.23 18.00
C LEU A 65 6.40 -1.82 18.33
N SER A 66 7.33 -0.90 18.56
CA SER A 66 7.01 0.52 18.70
C SER A 66 6.68 1.13 17.32
N LEU A 67 5.92 2.22 17.30
CA LEU A 67 5.66 2.97 16.08
C LEU A 67 6.96 3.51 15.46
N GLU A 68 7.96 3.84 16.28
CA GLU A 68 9.29 4.25 15.80
C GLU A 68 10.00 3.13 15.05
N THR A 69 9.87 1.90 15.52
CA THR A 69 10.45 0.74 14.84
C THR A 69 9.73 0.48 13.52
N LEU A 70 8.39 0.49 13.51
CA LEU A 70 7.60 0.32 12.28
C LEU A 70 7.86 1.43 11.27
N ASP A 71 7.99 2.67 11.72
CA ASP A 71 8.31 3.81 10.86
C ASP A 71 9.71 3.70 10.23
N ARG A 72 10.69 3.26 11.01
CA ARG A 72 12.05 3.02 10.49
C ARG A 72 12.04 1.94 9.40
N GLU A 73 11.33 0.84 9.61
CA GLU A 73 11.20 -0.23 8.62
C GLU A 73 10.42 0.25 7.37
N PHE A 74 9.38 1.05 7.55
CA PHE A 74 8.65 1.68 6.45
C PHE A 74 9.57 2.54 5.58
N HIS A 75 10.39 3.39 6.20
CA HIS A 75 11.36 4.22 5.47
C HIS A 75 12.43 3.38 4.77
N HIS A 76 12.91 2.33 5.44
CA HIS A 76 13.88 1.42 4.84
C HIS A 76 13.33 0.71 3.60
N LEU A 77 12.07 0.27 3.63
CA LEU A 77 11.46 -0.49 2.54
C LEU A 77 10.95 0.39 1.39
N PHE A 78 10.39 1.56 1.69
CA PHE A 78 9.56 2.32 0.74
C PHE A 78 10.02 3.75 0.45
N VAL A 79 10.86 4.35 1.29
CA VAL A 79 11.21 5.78 1.19
C VAL A 79 12.69 6.00 0.86
N GLY A 80 13.58 5.27 1.43
CA GLY A 80 15.01 5.48 1.30
C GLY A 80 15.59 6.26 2.49
N PRO A 81 16.80 6.80 2.36
CA PRO A 81 17.47 7.37 1.16
C PRO A 81 18.35 6.40 0.36
N ASN A 82 18.54 5.17 0.80
CA ASN A 82 19.37 4.18 0.11
C ASN A 82 18.57 3.44 -0.98
N ASP A 83 19.23 2.58 -1.74
CA ASP A 83 18.58 1.68 -2.69
C ASP A 83 17.52 0.84 -1.96
N LEU A 84 16.30 0.86 -2.49
CA LEU A 84 15.20 0.11 -1.92
C LEU A 84 15.24 -1.33 -2.41
N GLU A 85 15.07 -2.28 -1.49
CA GLU A 85 15.02 -3.71 -1.84
C GLU A 85 13.77 -4.05 -2.68
N ALA A 86 12.66 -3.36 -2.41
CA ALA A 86 11.40 -3.53 -3.12
C ALA A 86 10.76 -2.16 -3.42
N PRO A 87 11.29 -1.40 -4.41
CA PRO A 87 10.74 -0.10 -4.77
C PRO A 87 9.23 -0.18 -5.04
N PRO A 88 8.41 0.73 -4.51
CA PRO A 88 6.95 0.62 -4.60
C PRO A 88 6.36 1.13 -5.91
N TRP A 89 7.17 1.39 -6.94
CA TRP A 89 6.74 1.96 -8.22
C TRP A 89 6.78 0.93 -9.35
N GLY A 90 5.67 0.79 -10.07
CA GLY A 90 5.51 -0.19 -11.14
C GLY A 90 6.51 0.00 -12.28
N SER A 91 6.83 1.23 -12.65
CA SER A 91 7.77 1.55 -13.73
C SER A 91 9.20 1.02 -13.48
N VAL A 92 9.60 0.87 -12.22
CA VAL A 92 10.90 0.26 -11.89
C VAL A 92 10.98 -1.20 -12.33
N TYR A 93 9.86 -1.90 -12.37
CA TYR A 93 9.79 -3.32 -12.75
C TYR A 93 9.36 -3.54 -14.19
N LEU A 94 8.53 -2.66 -14.73
CA LEU A 94 7.87 -2.85 -16.03
C LEU A 94 8.66 -2.24 -17.19
N ASP A 95 9.41 -1.19 -16.93
CA ASP A 95 10.15 -0.47 -17.97
C ASP A 95 11.60 -0.93 -18.05
N SER A 96 12.16 -0.99 -19.27
CA SER A 96 13.53 -1.45 -19.50
C SER A 96 14.59 -0.59 -18.81
N GLU A 97 14.30 0.69 -18.58
CA GLU A 97 15.19 1.63 -17.91
C GLU A 97 15.14 1.52 -16.38
N ALA A 98 14.14 0.82 -15.84
CA ALA A 98 13.93 0.60 -14.40
C ALA A 98 13.99 1.90 -13.57
N VAL A 99 13.35 2.96 -14.07
CA VAL A 99 13.36 4.29 -13.44
C VAL A 99 11.96 4.69 -12.97
N VAL A 100 11.93 5.50 -11.93
CA VAL A 100 10.71 6.15 -11.45
C VAL A 100 10.22 7.15 -12.51
N PHE A 101 8.90 7.27 -12.69
CA PHE A 101 8.27 8.03 -13.77
C PHE A 101 8.58 7.51 -15.19
N GLY A 102 8.87 6.23 -15.35
CA GLY A 102 9.08 5.60 -16.64
C GLY A 102 7.82 5.56 -17.52
N ASP A 103 7.96 4.98 -18.72
CA ASP A 103 6.90 4.97 -19.76
C ASP A 103 5.61 4.31 -19.27
N SER A 104 5.68 3.25 -18.47
CA SER A 104 4.50 2.60 -17.91
C SER A 104 3.74 3.51 -16.93
N CYS A 105 4.44 4.28 -16.11
CA CYS A 105 3.82 5.29 -15.23
C CYS A 105 3.13 6.38 -16.06
N MET A 106 3.76 6.88 -17.11
CA MET A 106 3.18 7.91 -17.99
C MET A 106 1.95 7.38 -18.75
N SER A 107 1.96 6.11 -19.13
CA SER A 107 0.81 5.44 -19.75
C SER A 107 -0.37 5.32 -18.79
N LEU A 108 -0.11 4.99 -17.53
CA LEU A 108 -1.13 4.99 -16.47
C LEU A 108 -1.72 6.39 -16.27
N VAL A 109 -0.90 7.42 -16.17
CA VAL A 109 -1.37 8.81 -16.01
C VAL A 109 -2.28 9.23 -17.18
N ARG A 110 -1.93 8.86 -18.40
CA ARG A 110 -2.76 9.12 -19.59
C ARG A 110 -4.11 8.41 -19.48
N TRP A 111 -4.09 7.12 -19.13
CA TRP A 111 -5.32 6.34 -18.95
C TRP A 111 -6.21 6.93 -17.85
N MET A 112 -5.62 7.32 -16.72
CA MET A 112 -6.37 7.98 -15.63
C MET A 112 -7.07 9.25 -16.13
N LYS A 113 -6.35 10.10 -16.87
CA LYS A 113 -6.90 11.34 -17.45
C LYS A 113 -8.06 11.06 -18.41
N GLU A 114 -7.90 10.07 -19.29
CA GLU A 114 -8.93 9.66 -20.26
C GLU A 114 -10.20 9.12 -19.58
N ASN A 115 -10.06 8.56 -18.37
CA ASN A 115 -11.17 8.02 -17.58
C ASN A 115 -11.67 8.98 -16.49
N GLY A 116 -11.24 10.25 -16.50
CA GLY A 116 -11.71 11.25 -15.53
C GLY A 116 -11.21 11.05 -14.10
N ILE A 117 -10.16 10.25 -13.93
CA ILE A 117 -9.53 10.02 -12.63
C ILE A 117 -8.50 11.13 -12.42
N ALA A 118 -8.71 11.97 -11.40
CA ALA A 118 -7.79 13.04 -11.07
C ALA A 118 -6.47 12.47 -10.53
N SER A 119 -5.36 12.80 -11.19
CA SER A 119 -4.06 12.68 -10.56
C SER A 119 -3.89 13.81 -9.55
N GLN A 120 -3.52 13.51 -8.33
CA GLN A 120 -3.20 14.57 -7.37
C GLN A 120 -1.93 15.29 -7.85
N GLU A 121 -2.12 16.49 -8.37
CA GLU A 121 -1.03 17.42 -8.62
C GLU A 121 -0.69 18.10 -7.29
N GLY A 122 0.43 17.74 -6.70
CA GLY A 122 0.90 18.33 -5.45
C GLY A 122 2.42 18.44 -5.40
N PRO A 123 2.97 19.22 -4.48
CA PRO A 123 4.43 19.41 -4.34
C PRO A 123 5.17 18.12 -3.97
N SER A 124 4.52 17.12 -3.41
CA SER A 124 5.05 15.76 -3.30
C SER A 124 4.58 14.95 -4.51
N ARG A 125 5.37 14.94 -5.55
CA ARG A 125 5.10 14.19 -6.77
C ARG A 125 5.35 12.70 -6.55
N GLU A 126 4.50 12.05 -5.76
CA GLU A 126 4.50 10.60 -5.73
C GLU A 126 4.02 10.07 -7.08
N PRO A 127 4.76 9.18 -7.76
CA PRO A 127 4.34 8.62 -9.03
C PRO A 127 2.97 7.94 -8.95
N ALA A 128 2.19 8.02 -10.03
CA ALA A 128 0.85 7.43 -10.09
C ALA A 128 0.87 5.90 -9.94
N ASP A 129 1.97 5.26 -10.34
CA ASP A 129 2.19 3.82 -10.29
C ASP A 129 2.78 3.32 -8.95
N GLN A 130 2.81 4.16 -7.91
CA GLN A 130 3.10 3.71 -6.56
C GLN A 130 2.00 2.74 -6.11
N ILE A 131 2.39 1.56 -5.62
CA ILE A 131 1.48 0.45 -5.37
C ILE A 131 0.31 0.81 -4.44
N GLY A 132 0.53 1.63 -3.42
CA GLY A 132 -0.53 2.09 -2.53
C GLY A 132 -1.55 2.97 -3.24
N ARG A 133 -1.11 3.82 -4.18
CA ARG A 133 -2.00 4.62 -5.02
C ARG A 133 -2.81 3.75 -5.98
N MET A 134 -2.19 2.70 -6.53
CA MET A 134 -2.86 1.74 -7.41
C MET A 134 -4.02 1.04 -6.69
N PHE A 135 -3.89 0.74 -5.40
CA PHE A 135 -4.98 0.19 -4.60
C PHE A 135 -6.15 1.17 -4.42
N MET A 136 -5.95 2.46 -4.59
CA MET A 136 -6.98 3.49 -4.39
C MET A 136 -7.67 3.92 -5.70
N LEU A 137 -7.25 3.38 -6.86
CA LEU A 137 -7.88 3.60 -8.16
C LEU A 137 -9.15 2.76 -8.33
#